data_c688b0d2776ea556964c0df5c6566cc4
#
_entry.id   c688b0d2776ea556964c0df5c6566cc4
#
_cell.length_a   1.000
_cell.length_b   1.000
_cell.length_c   1.000
_cell.angle_alpha   90.00
_cell.angle_beta   90.00
_cell.angle_gamma   90.00
#
_symmetry.space_group_name_H-M   'P 1'
#
loop_
_entity.id
_entity.type
_entity.pdbx_description
1 polymer ?
#
loop_
_entity_poly.entity_id
_entity_poly.type
_entity_poly.pdbx_seq_one_letter_code
_entity_poly.pdbx_strand_id
1 'polypeptide(L)'
;FGRLPAKATPERKTYPDLEIKGRKQYNAKIGYYPNVCLVYKGVPSGHPDEKPLEIAMSLLSNSSSTGTLDKLTIDGELTNGYAYADTRREQGRNIVRCTPLYDENQRRFESNKSAEKKALKAIEKIANGQFEEWQINAIKNNMCRDFDLMMESNTSKALTLMQAFISEEDLGQVLNYKDEVMAITTEDIKR
;
A
#
# COMPACT_ATOMS: atom_id res chain seq x y z
N PHE A 1 36.32 -3.10 10.62
CA PHE A 1 35.33 -2.44 11.50
C PHE A 1 35.78 -2.39 12.97
N GLY A 2 36.34 -3.47 13.53
CA GLY A 2 36.75 -3.52 14.95
C GLY A 2 37.85 -2.54 15.39
N ARG A 3 38.44 -1.78 14.46
CA ARG A 3 39.44 -0.73 14.75
C ARG A 3 38.83 0.69 14.83
N LEU A 4 37.53 0.83 14.52
CA LEU A 4 36.87 2.12 14.61
C LEU A 4 36.53 2.42 16.08
N PRO A 5 36.81 3.65 16.58
CA PRO A 5 36.46 4.00 17.95
C PRO A 5 34.93 3.99 18.11
N ALA A 6 34.45 3.40 19.20
CA ALA A 6 33.05 3.47 19.55
C ALA A 6 32.64 4.93 19.77
N LYS A 7 31.64 5.39 19.05
CA LYS A 7 31.02 6.69 19.28
C LYS A 7 29.62 6.48 19.84
N ALA A 8 29.15 7.41 20.68
CA ALA A 8 27.77 7.40 21.12
C ALA A 8 26.84 7.48 19.90
N THR A 9 25.81 6.65 19.90
CA THR A 9 24.76 6.73 18.89
C THR A 9 24.08 8.10 18.98
N PRO A 10 23.95 8.84 17.87
CA PRO A 10 23.25 10.12 17.93
C PRO A 10 21.82 9.91 18.42
N GLU A 11 21.36 10.83 19.27
CA GLU A 11 19.97 10.82 19.70
C GLU A 11 19.05 11.03 18.49
N ARG A 12 18.07 10.13 18.33
CA ARG A 12 17.12 10.21 17.21
C ARG A 12 16.14 11.35 17.46
N LYS A 13 15.95 12.17 16.44
CA LYS A 13 14.91 13.19 16.46
C LYS A 13 13.54 12.54 16.30
N THR A 14 12.63 12.87 17.19
CA THR A 14 11.20 12.59 17.01
C THR A 14 10.55 13.77 16.29
N TYR A 15 9.70 13.46 15.32
CA TYR A 15 8.97 14.47 14.58
C TYR A 15 7.49 14.43 14.97
N PRO A 16 6.83 15.61 15.07
CA PRO A 16 5.40 15.64 15.36
C PRO A 16 4.62 14.94 14.23
N ASP A 17 3.50 14.34 14.61
CA ASP A 17 2.61 13.70 13.63
C ASP A 17 2.11 14.74 12.61
N LEU A 18 2.05 14.31 11.34
CA LEU A 18 1.59 15.17 10.26
C LEU A 18 0.07 15.34 10.33
N GLU A 19 -0.39 16.55 10.60
CA GLU A 19 -1.79 16.91 10.47
C GLU A 19 -2.12 17.33 9.04
N ILE A 20 -2.98 16.56 8.37
CA ILE A 20 -3.50 16.91 7.05
C ILE A 20 -4.90 17.50 7.23
N LYS A 21 -5.05 18.80 7.02
CA LYS A 21 -6.34 19.48 7.05
C LYS A 21 -6.89 19.64 5.64
N GLY A 22 -7.96 18.86 5.36
CA GLY A 22 -8.64 18.89 4.08
C GLY A 22 -7.81 18.32 2.93
N ARG A 23 -8.30 18.51 1.73
CA ARG A 23 -7.63 18.05 0.50
C ARG A 23 -6.72 19.14 -0.05
N LYS A 24 -5.50 18.75 -0.41
CA LYS A 24 -4.58 19.59 -1.18
C LYS A 24 -4.39 18.99 -2.57
N GLN A 25 -4.41 19.82 -3.60
CA GLN A 25 -4.22 19.39 -4.98
C GLN A 25 -3.02 20.11 -5.59
N TYR A 26 -2.17 19.34 -6.23
CA TYR A 26 -1.01 19.83 -6.97
C TYR A 26 -1.11 19.34 -8.41
N ASN A 27 -0.78 20.21 -9.36
CA ASN A 27 -0.71 19.86 -10.77
C ASN A 27 0.74 20.09 -11.22
N ALA A 28 1.35 19.07 -11.80
CA ALA A 28 2.68 19.16 -12.37
C ALA A 28 2.67 18.63 -13.81
N LYS A 29 3.40 19.28 -14.68
CA LYS A 29 3.56 18.84 -16.07
C LYS A 29 4.90 18.13 -16.20
N ILE A 30 4.91 16.81 -15.91
CA ILE A 30 6.11 15.99 -15.87
C ILE A 30 5.84 14.73 -16.71
N GLY A 31 6.70 14.45 -17.68
CA GLY A 31 6.62 13.25 -18.51
C GLY A 31 5.54 13.28 -19.60
N TYR A 32 5.35 12.12 -20.24
CA TYR A 32 4.52 11.96 -21.44
C TYR A 32 3.12 11.45 -21.14
N TYR A 33 2.92 10.77 -20.00
CA TYR A 33 1.64 10.14 -19.67
C TYR A 33 0.96 10.86 -18.51
N PRO A 34 -0.33 11.21 -18.66
CA PRO A 34 -1.11 11.75 -17.56
C PRO A 34 -1.23 10.70 -16.45
N ASN A 35 -1.16 11.15 -15.22
CA ASN A 35 -1.28 10.28 -14.04
C ASN A 35 -1.99 11.03 -12.92
N VAL A 36 -2.89 10.34 -12.25
CA VAL A 36 -3.53 10.79 -11.01
C VAL A 36 -2.92 10.02 -9.85
N CYS A 37 -2.43 10.73 -8.86
CA CYS A 37 -1.90 10.14 -7.65
C CYS A 37 -2.69 10.67 -6.44
N LEU A 38 -3.43 9.80 -5.79
CA LEU A 38 -4.12 10.09 -4.53
C LEU A 38 -3.24 9.55 -3.41
N VAL A 39 -2.95 10.40 -2.44
CA VAL A 39 -2.12 10.06 -1.29
C VAL A 39 -2.90 10.36 -0.03
N TYR A 40 -3.05 9.36 0.82
CA TYR A 40 -3.68 9.47 2.12
C TYR A 40 -2.64 9.21 3.21
N LYS A 41 -2.86 9.79 4.37
CA LYS A 41 -2.08 9.46 5.56
C LYS A 41 -2.26 7.97 5.85
N GLY A 42 -1.18 7.25 6.07
CA GLY A 42 -1.16 5.88 6.55
C GLY A 42 -0.76 5.83 8.02
N VAL A 43 -0.43 4.65 8.49
CA VAL A 43 0.01 4.39 9.85
C VAL A 43 1.51 4.10 9.91
N PRO A 44 2.18 4.29 11.05
CA PRO A 44 3.56 3.88 11.23
C PRO A 44 3.70 2.36 11.26
N SER A 45 4.91 1.87 11.05
CA SER A 45 5.27 0.46 11.19
C SER A 45 4.95 -0.06 12.59
N GLY A 46 4.47 -1.30 12.67
CA GLY A 46 4.03 -1.92 13.94
C GLY A 46 2.68 -1.43 14.48
N HIS A 47 1.98 -0.56 13.74
CA HIS A 47 0.64 -0.13 14.13
C HIS A 47 -0.38 -1.26 13.92
N PRO A 48 -1.38 -1.46 14.81
CA PRO A 48 -2.40 -2.51 14.65
C PRO A 48 -3.16 -2.46 13.31
N ASP A 49 -3.32 -1.28 12.72
CA ASP A 49 -4.01 -1.09 11.44
C ASP A 49 -3.09 -1.26 10.22
N GLU A 50 -1.81 -1.55 10.39
CA GLU A 50 -0.87 -1.70 9.27
C GLU A 50 -1.30 -2.81 8.30
N LYS A 51 -1.49 -4.03 8.80
CA LYS A 51 -1.90 -5.17 7.98
C LYS A 51 -3.34 -5.07 7.46
N PRO A 52 -4.33 -4.62 8.25
CA PRO A 52 -5.66 -4.29 7.72
C PRO A 52 -5.64 -3.31 6.54
N LEU A 53 -4.82 -2.25 6.62
CA LEU A 53 -4.65 -1.29 5.53
C LEU A 53 -3.97 -1.91 4.31
N GLU A 54 -2.98 -2.77 4.50
CA GLU A 54 -2.33 -3.50 3.41
C GLU A 54 -3.32 -4.39 2.66
N ILE A 55 -4.21 -5.10 3.38
CA ILE A 55 -5.29 -5.88 2.78
C ILE A 55 -6.29 -4.96 2.07
N ALA A 56 -6.69 -3.84 2.66
CA ALA A 56 -7.60 -2.88 2.04
C ALA A 56 -7.02 -2.32 0.72
N MET A 57 -5.74 -2.00 0.68
CA MET A 57 -5.07 -1.55 -0.53
C MET A 57 -4.95 -2.68 -1.57
N SER A 58 -4.79 -3.93 -1.13
CA SER A 58 -4.78 -5.11 -2.01
C SER A 58 -6.17 -5.45 -2.57
N LEU A 59 -7.26 -5.08 -1.89
CA LEU A 59 -8.63 -5.14 -2.45
C LEU A 59 -8.84 -4.11 -3.55
N LEU A 60 -8.06 -3.03 -3.58
CA LEU A 60 -8.04 -2.09 -4.70
C LEU A 60 -7.22 -2.62 -5.87
N SER A 61 -6.00 -3.12 -5.62
CA SER A 61 -5.12 -3.66 -6.66
C SER A 61 -4.17 -4.70 -6.08
N ASN A 62 -4.01 -5.83 -6.75
CA ASN A 62 -3.12 -6.91 -6.32
C ASN A 62 -2.52 -7.67 -7.51
N SER A 63 -1.49 -8.48 -7.23
CA SER A 63 -0.77 -9.25 -8.25
C SER A 63 -1.63 -10.28 -9.01
N SER A 64 -2.77 -10.66 -8.44
CA SER A 64 -3.74 -11.58 -9.09
C SER A 64 -4.77 -10.86 -9.94
N SER A 65 -4.69 -9.54 -10.07
CA SER A 65 -5.59 -8.68 -10.87
C SER A 65 -7.07 -8.84 -10.49
N THR A 66 -7.35 -9.03 -9.20
CA THR A 66 -8.73 -9.22 -8.69
C THR A 66 -9.28 -7.97 -7.97
N GLY A 67 -8.46 -6.94 -7.84
CA GLY A 67 -8.85 -5.69 -7.18
C GLY A 67 -9.82 -4.85 -7.99
N THR A 68 -10.45 -3.88 -7.35
CA THR A 68 -11.43 -3.00 -8.01
C THR A 68 -10.81 -2.09 -9.06
N LEU A 69 -9.56 -1.65 -8.89
CA LEU A 69 -8.81 -0.88 -9.89
C LEU A 69 -8.32 -1.78 -11.02
N ASP A 70 -7.94 -3.03 -10.70
CA ASP A 70 -7.52 -4.01 -11.69
C ASP A 70 -8.67 -4.30 -12.65
N LYS A 71 -9.90 -4.45 -12.12
CA LYS A 71 -11.12 -4.61 -12.94
C LYS A 71 -11.34 -3.42 -13.86
N LEU A 72 -11.19 -2.18 -13.38
CA LEU A 72 -11.32 -0.99 -14.23
C LEU A 72 -10.29 -0.98 -15.37
N THR A 73 -9.11 -1.56 -15.16
CA THR A 73 -8.10 -1.71 -16.21
C THR A 73 -8.48 -2.81 -17.20
N ILE A 74 -8.96 -3.96 -16.72
CA ILE A 74 -9.41 -5.09 -17.55
C ILE A 74 -10.63 -4.68 -18.39
N ASP A 75 -11.57 -3.95 -17.80
CA ASP A 75 -12.80 -3.49 -18.45
C ASP A 75 -12.56 -2.30 -19.43
N GLY A 76 -11.30 -1.87 -19.58
CA GLY A 76 -10.95 -0.77 -20.48
C GLY A 76 -11.46 0.60 -20.01
N GLU A 77 -11.63 0.81 -18.71
CA GLU A 77 -12.01 2.10 -18.15
C GLU A 77 -10.80 2.93 -17.71
N LEU A 78 -9.68 2.31 -17.42
CA LEU A 78 -8.39 2.92 -17.14
C LEU A 78 -7.31 2.27 -18.00
N THR A 79 -6.26 3.00 -18.34
CA THR A 79 -5.08 2.40 -18.96
C THR A 79 -4.29 1.59 -17.93
N ASN A 80 -4.21 2.09 -16.70
CA ASN A 80 -3.58 1.40 -15.57
C ASN A 80 -4.10 1.96 -14.25
N GLY A 81 -4.12 1.11 -13.22
CA GLY A 81 -4.44 1.49 -11.86
C GLY A 81 -3.76 0.57 -10.86
N TYR A 82 -3.18 1.14 -9.79
CA TYR A 82 -2.61 0.36 -8.70
C TYR A 82 -2.69 1.11 -7.38
N ALA A 83 -2.65 0.34 -6.31
CA ALA A 83 -2.74 0.85 -4.95
C ALA A 83 -1.79 0.06 -4.03
N TYR A 84 -1.20 0.75 -3.05
CA TYR A 84 -0.36 0.12 -2.03
C TYR A 84 -0.25 0.98 -0.78
N ALA A 85 -0.03 0.33 0.35
CA ALA A 85 0.39 0.95 1.59
C ALA A 85 1.93 1.04 1.62
N ASP A 86 2.46 2.20 1.98
CA ASP A 86 3.89 2.43 2.18
C ASP A 86 4.09 2.83 3.64
N THR A 87 4.30 1.82 4.48
CA THR A 87 4.48 1.97 5.91
C THR A 87 5.93 2.32 6.21
N ARG A 88 6.15 3.29 7.07
CA ARG A 88 7.46 3.74 7.50
C ARG A 88 7.49 3.81 9.02
N ARG A 89 8.67 3.83 9.59
CA ARG A 89 8.87 3.82 11.04
C ARG A 89 8.01 4.83 11.81
N GLU A 90 7.95 6.08 11.36
CA GLU A 90 7.24 7.15 12.10
C GLU A 90 5.87 7.46 11.50
N GLN A 91 5.72 7.31 10.20
CA GLN A 91 4.48 7.60 9.47
C GLN A 91 4.38 6.73 8.24
N GLY A 92 3.17 6.43 7.83
CA GLY A 92 2.89 5.76 6.58
C GLY A 92 2.07 6.62 5.63
N ARG A 93 1.89 6.11 4.42
CA ARG A 93 1.00 6.68 3.41
C ARG A 93 0.35 5.58 2.60
N ASN A 94 -0.89 5.80 2.22
CA ASN A 94 -1.61 4.96 1.30
C ASN A 94 -1.67 5.66 -0.05
N ILE A 95 -1.27 4.98 -1.09
CA ILE A 95 -1.10 5.55 -2.43
C ILE A 95 -1.99 4.82 -3.40
N VAL A 96 -2.81 5.58 -4.14
CA VAL A 96 -3.60 5.09 -5.27
C VAL A 96 -3.18 5.87 -6.50
N ARG A 97 -2.77 5.15 -7.55
CA ARG A 97 -2.39 5.77 -8.82
C ARG A 97 -3.22 5.21 -9.96
N CYS A 98 -3.63 6.11 -10.84
CA CYS A 98 -4.39 5.77 -12.04
C CYS A 98 -3.89 6.54 -13.24
N THR A 99 -3.77 5.85 -14.36
CA THR A 99 -3.55 6.44 -15.68
C THR A 99 -4.90 6.49 -16.38
N PRO A 100 -5.38 7.67 -16.82
CA PRO A 100 -6.61 7.79 -17.59
C PRO A 100 -6.61 6.87 -18.80
N LEU A 101 -7.80 6.48 -19.25
CA LEU A 101 -7.93 5.68 -20.47
C LEU A 101 -7.35 6.44 -21.67
N TYR A 102 -6.59 5.74 -22.49
CA TYR A 102 -6.17 6.24 -23.79
C TYR A 102 -7.24 5.90 -24.84
N ASP A 103 -7.85 6.92 -25.43
CA ASP A 103 -8.82 6.79 -26.51
C ASP A 103 -8.05 6.72 -27.85
N GLU A 104 -8.01 5.55 -28.46
CA GLU A 104 -7.32 5.30 -29.73
C GLU A 104 -7.94 6.09 -30.90
N ASN A 105 -9.26 6.29 -30.90
CA ASN A 105 -9.96 7.01 -31.95
C ASN A 105 -9.63 8.52 -31.93
N GLN A 106 -9.54 9.08 -30.72
CA GLN A 106 -9.21 10.49 -30.55
C GLN A 106 -7.70 10.72 -30.37
N ARG A 107 -6.90 9.64 -30.28
CA ARG A 107 -5.45 9.66 -30.03
C ARG A 107 -5.05 10.54 -28.84
N ARG A 108 -5.83 10.47 -27.77
CA ARG A 108 -5.60 11.24 -26.53
C ARG A 108 -6.08 10.47 -25.31
N PHE A 109 -5.54 10.86 -24.16
CA PHE A 109 -6.05 10.37 -22.89
C PHE A 109 -7.34 11.08 -22.49
N GLU A 110 -8.21 10.36 -21.78
CA GLU A 110 -9.30 10.97 -21.01
C GLU A 110 -8.74 11.99 -19.99
N SER A 111 -9.62 12.79 -19.41
CA SER A 111 -9.21 13.76 -18.41
C SER A 111 -8.77 13.10 -17.10
N ASN A 112 -7.82 13.73 -16.42
CA ASN A 112 -7.42 13.30 -15.06
C ASN A 112 -8.61 13.28 -14.09
N LYS A 113 -9.61 14.17 -14.26
CA LYS A 113 -10.84 14.16 -13.46
C LYS A 113 -11.67 12.89 -13.64
N SER A 114 -11.71 12.33 -14.86
CA SER A 114 -12.40 11.06 -15.12
C SER A 114 -11.73 9.91 -14.36
N ALA A 115 -10.42 9.77 -14.49
CA ALA A 115 -9.66 8.73 -13.78
C ALA A 115 -9.75 8.90 -12.25
N GLU A 116 -9.66 10.11 -11.76
CA GLU A 116 -9.82 10.42 -10.34
C GLU A 116 -11.18 9.99 -9.82
N LYS A 117 -12.26 10.32 -10.52
CA LYS A 117 -13.62 9.93 -10.14
C LYS A 117 -13.77 8.40 -10.07
N LYS A 118 -13.18 7.67 -11.03
CA LYS A 118 -13.19 6.21 -11.05
C LYS A 118 -12.41 5.64 -9.85
N ALA A 119 -11.23 6.19 -9.55
CA ALA A 119 -10.42 5.79 -8.41
C ALA A 119 -11.12 6.05 -7.07
N LEU A 120 -11.71 7.24 -6.89
CA LEU A 120 -12.46 7.57 -5.67
C LEU A 120 -13.65 6.63 -5.46
N LYS A 121 -14.38 6.30 -6.54
CA LYS A 121 -15.49 5.33 -6.48
C LYS A 121 -15.01 3.92 -6.10
N ALA A 122 -13.83 3.51 -6.58
CA ALA A 122 -13.23 2.23 -6.20
C ALA A 122 -12.87 2.22 -4.70
N ILE A 123 -12.27 3.30 -4.20
CA ILE A 123 -11.94 3.45 -2.77
C ILE A 123 -13.22 3.43 -1.92
N GLU A 124 -14.25 4.17 -2.34
CA GLU A 124 -15.54 4.22 -1.64
C GLU A 124 -16.20 2.84 -1.52
N LYS A 125 -16.11 2.00 -2.56
CA LYS A 125 -16.61 0.62 -2.50
C LYS A 125 -15.92 -0.16 -1.39
N ILE A 126 -14.60 -0.08 -1.28
CA ILE A 126 -13.86 -0.78 -0.23
C ILE A 126 -14.19 -0.22 1.16
N ALA A 127 -14.21 1.11 1.31
CA ALA A 127 -14.58 1.78 2.55
C ALA A 127 -15.99 1.41 3.04
N ASN A 128 -16.93 1.19 2.12
CA ASN A 128 -18.29 0.74 2.41
C ASN A 128 -18.40 -0.79 2.59
N GLY A 129 -17.30 -1.53 2.58
CA GLY A 129 -17.29 -2.97 2.73
C GLY A 129 -17.92 -3.74 1.56
N GLN A 130 -17.91 -3.15 0.36
CA GLN A 130 -18.45 -3.78 -0.86
C GLN A 130 -17.38 -4.68 -1.51
N PHE A 131 -17.02 -5.74 -0.81
CA PHE A 131 -16.11 -6.79 -1.24
C PHE A 131 -16.55 -8.14 -0.66
N GLU A 132 -16.12 -9.20 -1.30
CA GLU A 132 -16.47 -10.56 -0.93
C GLU A 132 -15.42 -11.17 0.02
N GLU A 133 -15.85 -12.01 0.95
CA GLU A 133 -14.96 -12.67 1.92
C GLU A 133 -13.87 -13.52 1.24
N TRP A 134 -14.19 -14.16 0.11
CA TRP A 134 -13.19 -14.92 -0.66
C TRP A 134 -12.03 -14.05 -1.16
N GLN A 135 -12.27 -12.76 -1.46
CA GLN A 135 -11.23 -11.83 -1.89
C GLN A 135 -10.24 -11.57 -0.76
N ILE A 136 -10.74 -11.36 0.47
CA ILE A 136 -9.90 -11.20 1.66
C ILE A 136 -9.06 -12.47 1.87
N ASN A 137 -9.71 -13.64 1.84
CA ASN A 137 -9.03 -14.92 2.04
C ASN A 137 -7.96 -15.18 0.96
N ALA A 138 -8.23 -14.84 -0.30
CA ALA A 138 -7.26 -14.95 -1.37
C ALA A 138 -6.05 -14.02 -1.15
N ILE A 139 -6.28 -12.77 -0.72
CA ILE A 139 -5.20 -11.82 -0.41
C ILE A 139 -4.36 -12.34 0.75
N LYS A 140 -4.97 -12.75 1.86
CA LYS A 140 -4.26 -13.31 3.02
C LYS A 140 -3.40 -14.52 2.64
N ASN A 141 -3.94 -15.44 1.87
CA ASN A 141 -3.21 -16.61 1.39
C ASN A 141 -2.01 -16.20 0.51
N ASN A 142 -2.18 -15.20 -0.36
CA ASN A 142 -1.09 -14.66 -1.16
C ASN A 142 -0.02 -14.00 -0.30
N MET A 143 -0.40 -13.19 0.70
CA MET A 143 0.54 -12.56 1.63
C MET A 143 1.34 -13.62 2.42
N CYS A 144 0.68 -14.65 2.92
CA CYS A 144 1.36 -15.75 3.62
C CYS A 144 2.32 -16.52 2.70
N ARG A 145 1.90 -16.81 1.47
CA ARG A 145 2.75 -17.49 0.47
C ARG A 145 3.97 -16.63 0.12
N ASP A 146 3.77 -15.33 -0.12
CA ASP A 146 4.84 -14.41 -0.50
C ASP A 146 5.84 -14.25 0.66
N PHE A 147 5.35 -14.27 1.91
CA PHE A 147 6.20 -14.34 3.10
C PHE A 147 7.02 -15.63 3.14
N ASP A 148 6.41 -16.79 2.88
CA ASP A 148 7.14 -18.08 2.85
C ASP A 148 8.23 -18.06 1.77
N LEU A 149 7.92 -17.61 0.56
CA LEU A 149 8.91 -17.48 -0.53
C LEU A 149 10.05 -16.52 -0.15
N MET A 150 9.72 -15.41 0.49
CA MET A 150 10.73 -14.48 0.99
C MET A 150 11.63 -15.13 2.04
N MET A 151 11.06 -15.98 2.91
CA MET A 151 11.79 -16.70 3.94
C MET A 151 12.60 -17.91 3.43
N GLU A 152 12.52 -18.29 2.17
CA GLU A 152 13.42 -19.28 1.56
C GLU A 152 14.81 -18.69 1.29
N SER A 153 14.92 -17.41 0.99
CA SER A 153 16.16 -16.73 0.66
C SER A 153 16.89 -16.20 1.90
N ASN A 154 18.14 -16.60 2.11
CA ASN A 154 18.96 -16.06 3.20
C ASN A 154 19.17 -14.52 3.09
N THR A 155 19.29 -14.01 1.87
CA THR A 155 19.39 -12.56 1.63
C THR A 155 18.09 -11.85 2.05
N SER A 156 16.94 -12.38 1.66
CA SER A 156 15.65 -11.80 2.03
C SER A 156 15.40 -11.87 3.53
N LYS A 157 15.77 -13.00 4.19
CA LYS A 157 15.72 -13.10 5.66
C LYS A 157 16.55 -11.99 6.32
N ALA A 158 17.79 -11.82 5.88
CA ALA A 158 18.67 -10.78 6.43
C ALA A 158 18.11 -9.38 6.22
N LEU A 159 17.54 -9.09 5.05
CA LEU A 159 16.90 -7.79 4.75
C LEU A 159 15.64 -7.57 5.60
N THR A 160 14.82 -8.59 5.81
CA THR A 160 13.62 -8.54 6.67
C THR A 160 14.01 -8.23 8.12
N LEU A 161 15.00 -8.97 8.66
CA LEU A 161 15.49 -8.71 10.02
C LEU A 161 16.15 -7.33 10.16
N MET A 162 16.87 -6.89 9.14
CA MET A 162 17.44 -5.54 9.10
C MET A 162 16.33 -4.48 9.08
N GLN A 163 15.27 -4.68 8.30
CA GLN A 163 14.13 -3.76 8.23
C GLN A 163 13.39 -3.70 9.57
N ALA A 164 13.12 -4.83 10.20
CA ALA A 164 12.52 -4.88 11.54
C ALA A 164 13.37 -4.13 12.57
N PHE A 165 14.70 -4.30 12.52
CA PHE A 165 15.62 -3.56 13.39
C PHE A 165 15.59 -2.04 13.14
N ILE A 166 15.53 -1.61 11.86
CA ILE A 166 15.44 -0.19 11.49
C ILE A 166 14.12 0.42 11.96
N SER A 167 13.02 -0.34 11.82
CA SER A 167 11.67 0.09 12.20
C SER A 167 11.41 -0.03 13.71
N GLU A 168 12.35 -0.64 14.46
CA GLU A 168 12.20 -0.96 15.90
C GLU A 168 11.00 -1.89 16.19
N GLU A 169 10.71 -2.76 15.24
CA GLU A 169 9.70 -3.79 15.38
C GLU A 169 10.22 -4.95 16.25
N ASP A 170 9.30 -5.59 16.98
CA ASP A 170 9.61 -6.82 17.69
C ASP A 170 9.84 -7.96 16.68
N LEU A 171 10.98 -8.65 16.80
CA LEU A 171 11.27 -9.81 15.98
C LEU A 171 10.22 -10.92 16.13
N GLY A 172 9.56 -11.03 17.28
CA GLY A 172 8.44 -11.94 17.49
C GLY A 172 7.27 -11.65 16.54
N GLN A 173 6.96 -10.37 16.29
CA GLN A 173 5.92 -9.96 15.33
C GLN A 173 6.29 -10.37 13.90
N VAL A 174 7.56 -10.22 13.52
CA VAL A 174 8.04 -10.67 12.20
C VAL A 174 7.85 -12.18 12.03
N LEU A 175 8.15 -12.97 13.05
CA LEU A 175 7.99 -14.42 13.03
C LEU A 175 6.52 -14.86 13.04
N ASN A 176 5.66 -14.10 13.68
CA ASN A 176 4.21 -14.35 13.78
C ASN A 176 3.40 -13.72 12.63
N TYR A 177 4.07 -13.16 11.61
CA TYR A 177 3.44 -12.44 10.50
C TYR A 177 2.22 -13.16 9.90
N LYS A 178 2.34 -14.47 9.64
CA LYS A 178 1.25 -15.25 9.03
C LYS A 178 0.04 -15.38 9.95
N ASP A 179 0.27 -15.62 11.23
CA ASP A 179 -0.81 -15.75 12.21
C ASP A 179 -1.53 -14.40 12.38
N GLU A 180 -0.80 -13.31 12.41
CA GLU A 180 -1.36 -11.96 12.46
C GLU A 180 -2.19 -11.64 11.21
N VAL A 181 -1.68 -11.94 10.01
CA VAL A 181 -2.41 -11.75 8.74
C VAL A 181 -3.69 -12.59 8.73
N MET A 182 -3.63 -13.85 9.14
CA MET A 182 -4.79 -14.74 9.15
C MET A 182 -5.84 -14.34 10.18
N ALA A 183 -5.45 -13.69 11.28
CA ALA A 183 -6.36 -13.23 12.33
C ALA A 183 -7.18 -11.99 11.95
N ILE A 184 -6.80 -11.22 10.92
CA ILE A 184 -7.51 -10.00 10.50
C ILE A 184 -8.94 -10.35 10.07
N THR A 185 -9.89 -9.59 10.55
CA THR A 185 -11.31 -9.75 10.23
C THR A 185 -11.79 -8.74 9.18
N THR A 186 -12.97 -8.98 8.63
CA THR A 186 -13.62 -8.02 7.72
C THR A 186 -13.90 -6.67 8.42
N GLU A 187 -14.20 -6.71 9.72
CA GLU A 187 -14.45 -5.53 10.54
C GLU A 187 -13.19 -4.68 10.72
N ASP A 188 -12.01 -5.32 10.85
CA ASP A 188 -10.73 -4.60 10.93
C ASP A 188 -10.43 -3.82 9.65
N ILE A 189 -10.82 -4.37 8.49
CA ILE A 189 -10.64 -3.73 7.19
C ILE A 189 -11.61 -2.56 6.98
N LYS A 190 -12.82 -2.63 7.56
CA LYS A 190 -13.85 -1.58 7.45
C LYS A 190 -13.65 -0.41 8.41
N ARG A 191 -12.93 -0.63 9.50
CA ARG A 191 -12.64 0.39 10.53
C ARG A 191 -11.75 1.49 9.98
#